data_00847efc22287cdf3dbcc4861606a0cb
#
_entry.id   00847efc22287cdf3dbcc4861606a0cb
#
_cell.length_a   1.000
_cell.length_b   1.000
_cell.length_c   1.000
_cell.angle_alpha   90.00
_cell.angle_beta   90.00
_cell.angle_gamma   90.00
#
_symmetry.space_group_name_H-M   'P 1'
#
loop_
_entity.id
_entity.type
_entity.pdbx_description
1 polymer ?
#
loop_
_entity_poly.entity_id
_entity_poly.type
_entity_poly.pdbx_seq_one_letter_code
_entity_poly.pdbx_strand_id
1 'polypeptide(L)'
;MSHLILEGLGKSYGPIIAVEALDLAVAHGEFISLLGPSGCGKTTTLQMIAGFTPLDRGRVLLDTRDLGTVPPSRRGLGIVFQSYALFPHMTVAENIAFGLEMRGIARVEREARTLEAMELVGLKGFSDRYPRRMSGGQQQRVALARA
;
A
#
# COMPACT_ATOMS: atom_id res chain seq x y z
N MET A 1 -4.51 17.53 13.68
CA MET A 1 -4.65 16.19 14.31
C MET A 1 -3.87 15.21 13.47
N SER A 2 -3.19 14.25 14.10
CA SER A 2 -2.40 13.24 13.37
C SER A 2 -3.34 12.25 12.68
N HIS A 3 -3.04 11.94 11.39
CA HIS A 3 -3.83 11.00 10.59
C HIS A 3 -3.44 9.55 10.87
N LEU A 4 -2.13 9.26 10.96
CA LEU A 4 -1.60 7.95 11.33
C LEU A 4 -0.75 8.08 12.59
N ILE A 5 -1.01 7.23 13.58
CA ILE A 5 -0.24 7.20 14.82
C ILE A 5 0.23 5.77 15.07
N LEU A 6 1.52 5.63 15.31
CA LEU A 6 2.15 4.40 15.79
C LEU A 6 2.55 4.64 17.25
N GLU A 7 2.13 3.77 18.14
CA GLU A 7 2.45 3.87 19.58
C GLU A 7 3.14 2.60 20.04
N GLY A 8 4.42 2.70 20.38
CA GLY A 8 5.23 1.61 20.90
C GLY A 8 5.28 0.39 19.98
N LEU A 9 5.22 0.60 18.65
CA LEU A 9 5.12 -0.48 17.66
C LEU A 9 6.33 -1.40 17.76
N GLY A 10 6.12 -2.68 18.01
CA GLY A 10 7.20 -3.66 18.15
C GLY A 10 6.92 -4.97 17.44
N LYS A 11 8.01 -5.56 16.90
CA LYS A 11 8.00 -6.85 16.20
C LYS A 11 9.29 -7.61 16.39
N SER A 12 9.17 -8.90 16.76
CA SER A 12 10.30 -9.81 16.84
C SER A 12 10.03 -11.08 16.02
N TYR A 13 11.09 -11.65 15.47
CA TYR A 13 11.08 -12.93 14.79
C TYR A 13 12.04 -13.88 15.52
N GLY A 14 11.49 -14.69 16.43
CA GLY A 14 12.30 -15.47 17.38
C GLY A 14 13.19 -14.55 18.21
N PRO A 15 14.52 -14.77 18.24
CA PRO A 15 15.45 -13.93 19.01
C PRO A 15 15.78 -12.58 18.34
N ILE A 16 15.33 -12.35 17.10
CA ILE A 16 15.67 -11.15 16.34
C ILE A 16 14.60 -10.10 16.54
N ILE A 17 14.96 -8.95 17.12
CA ILE A 17 14.09 -7.77 17.22
C ILE A 17 14.18 -7.03 15.89
N ALA A 18 13.08 -7.04 15.13
CA ALA A 18 12.99 -6.32 13.86
C ALA A 18 12.57 -4.86 14.04
N VAL A 19 11.67 -4.61 15.00
CA VAL A 19 11.26 -3.26 15.42
C VAL A 19 11.11 -3.31 16.93
N GLU A 20 11.80 -2.46 17.68
CA GLU A 20 11.81 -2.54 19.14
C GLU A 20 10.63 -1.80 19.79
N ALA A 21 10.56 -0.50 19.54
CA ALA A 21 9.46 0.35 19.98
C ALA A 21 9.47 1.61 19.10
N LEU A 22 8.58 1.66 18.11
CA LEU A 22 8.49 2.79 17.20
C LEU A 22 7.27 3.63 17.54
N ASP A 23 7.53 4.89 17.87
CA ASP A 23 6.53 5.93 18.01
C ASP A 23 6.62 6.88 16.81
N LEU A 24 5.50 7.13 16.14
CA LEU A 24 5.43 8.03 14.99
C LEU A 24 4.03 8.62 14.91
N ALA A 25 3.95 9.92 14.67
CA ALA A 25 2.71 10.61 14.38
C ALA A 25 2.84 11.30 13.02
N VAL A 26 1.93 11.00 12.10
CA VAL A 26 1.90 11.53 10.73
C VAL A 26 0.65 12.37 10.56
N ALA A 27 0.79 13.61 10.13
CA ALA A 27 -0.35 14.48 9.85
C ALA A 27 -1.03 14.12 8.52
N HIS A 28 -2.24 14.60 8.33
CA HIS A 28 -2.91 14.44 7.04
C HIS A 28 -2.14 15.17 5.92
N GLY A 29 -1.89 14.48 4.81
CA GLY A 29 -1.14 15.04 3.68
C GLY A 29 0.38 15.11 3.89
N GLU A 30 0.89 14.64 5.02
CA GLU A 30 2.33 14.61 5.29
C GLU A 30 3.01 13.47 4.53
N PHE A 31 4.21 13.75 4.00
CA PHE A 31 5.09 12.76 3.38
C PHE A 31 6.17 12.33 4.37
N ILE A 32 6.24 11.05 4.66
CA ILE A 32 7.26 10.45 5.54
C ILE A 32 8.18 9.52 4.75
N SER A 33 9.48 9.62 4.99
CA SER A 33 10.49 8.72 4.46
C SER A 33 11.18 7.95 5.57
N LEU A 34 11.17 6.62 5.49
CA LEU A 34 11.92 5.75 6.40
C LEU A 34 13.29 5.44 5.79
N LEU A 35 14.34 5.97 6.39
CA LEU A 35 15.73 5.77 5.96
C LEU A 35 16.47 4.83 6.91
N GLY A 36 17.42 4.08 6.37
CA GLY A 36 18.26 3.18 7.16
C GLY A 36 18.78 1.99 6.34
N PRO A 37 19.75 1.23 6.89
CA PRO A 37 20.36 0.08 6.23
C PRO A 37 19.35 -1.06 5.99
N SER A 38 19.72 -2.04 5.17
CA SER A 38 18.93 -3.27 4.99
C SER A 38 18.76 -4.00 6.32
N GLY A 39 17.57 -4.50 6.60
CA GLY A 39 17.27 -5.24 7.83
C GLY A 39 16.90 -4.38 9.04
N CYS A 40 16.92 -3.04 8.96
CA CYS A 40 16.54 -2.18 10.09
C CYS A 40 15.02 -2.03 10.34
N GLY A 41 14.18 -2.91 9.83
CA GLY A 41 12.75 -2.95 10.15
C GLY A 41 11.83 -2.11 9.29
N LYS A 42 12.31 -1.34 8.27
CA LYS A 42 11.45 -0.48 7.41
C LYS A 42 10.28 -1.24 6.77
N THR A 43 10.58 -2.34 6.09
CA THR A 43 9.56 -3.17 5.43
C THR A 43 8.62 -3.80 6.45
N THR A 44 9.14 -4.26 7.58
CA THR A 44 8.34 -4.82 8.69
C THR A 44 7.38 -3.77 9.23
N THR A 45 7.83 -2.54 9.45
CA THR A 45 6.98 -1.43 9.88
C THR A 45 5.85 -1.17 8.90
N LEU A 46 6.14 -1.05 7.60
CA LEU A 46 5.10 -0.86 6.57
C LEU A 46 4.13 -2.04 6.50
N GLN A 47 4.61 -3.28 6.64
CA GLN A 47 3.77 -4.47 6.67
C GLN A 47 2.87 -4.53 7.90
N MET A 48 3.34 -4.08 9.06
CA MET A 48 2.53 -3.96 10.27
C MET A 48 1.43 -2.91 10.11
N ILE A 49 1.76 -1.73 9.58
CA ILE A 49 0.78 -0.67 9.28
C ILE A 49 -0.28 -1.20 8.31
N ALA A 50 0.13 -1.87 7.24
CA ALA A 50 -0.78 -2.44 6.25
C ALA A 50 -1.56 -3.68 6.74
N GLY A 51 -1.14 -4.32 7.85
CA GLY A 51 -1.79 -5.48 8.43
C GLY A 51 -1.38 -6.83 7.85
N PHE A 52 -0.31 -6.88 7.05
CA PHE A 52 0.25 -8.13 6.53
C PHE A 52 1.11 -8.87 7.58
N THR A 53 1.60 -8.14 8.57
CA THR A 53 2.36 -8.69 9.70
C THR A 53 1.67 -8.29 11.00
N PRO A 54 1.34 -9.23 11.89
CA PRO A 54 0.76 -8.92 13.18
C PRO A 54 1.77 -8.21 14.08
N LEU A 55 1.28 -7.28 14.90
CA LEU A 55 2.06 -6.61 15.94
C LEU A 55 2.33 -7.60 17.08
N ASP A 56 3.51 -7.50 17.70
CA ASP A 56 3.78 -8.16 18.99
C ASP A 56 3.51 -7.19 20.14
N ARG A 57 3.72 -5.87 19.90
CA ARG A 57 3.49 -4.80 20.89
C ARG A 57 3.02 -3.53 20.17
N GLY A 58 2.40 -2.65 20.96
CA GLY A 58 1.96 -1.34 20.49
C GLY A 58 0.66 -1.39 19.72
N ARG A 59 0.35 -0.29 19.04
CA ARG A 59 -0.86 -0.16 18.23
C ARG A 59 -0.66 0.77 17.05
N VAL A 60 -1.52 0.61 16.04
CA VAL A 60 -1.61 1.45 14.85
C VAL A 60 -2.98 2.10 14.83
N LEU A 61 -3.02 3.41 14.89
CA LEU A 61 -4.25 4.20 14.79
C LEU A 61 -4.30 4.94 13.47
N LEU A 62 -5.41 4.84 12.76
CA LEU A 62 -5.70 5.65 11.58
C LEU A 62 -6.87 6.57 11.95
N ASP A 63 -6.64 7.87 11.98
CA ASP A 63 -7.49 8.85 12.64
C ASP A 63 -7.70 8.47 14.12
N THR A 64 -8.89 8.04 14.50
CA THR A 64 -9.22 7.56 15.86
C THR A 64 -9.41 6.04 15.92
N ARG A 65 -9.28 5.35 14.78
CA ARG A 65 -9.57 3.93 14.66
C ARG A 65 -8.32 3.09 14.88
N ASP A 66 -8.36 2.19 15.86
CA ASP A 66 -7.33 1.18 16.04
C ASP A 66 -7.41 0.12 14.93
N LEU A 67 -6.27 -0.10 14.25
CA LEU A 67 -6.14 -1.06 13.16
C LEU A 67 -5.62 -2.44 13.61
N GLY A 68 -5.35 -2.65 14.89
CA GLY A 68 -4.72 -3.87 15.41
C GLY A 68 -5.40 -5.18 14.99
N THR A 69 -6.74 -5.19 15.01
CA THR A 69 -7.56 -6.36 14.61
C THR A 69 -8.18 -6.23 13.22
N VAL A 70 -7.94 -5.11 12.52
CA VAL A 70 -8.54 -4.85 11.21
C VAL A 70 -7.73 -5.56 10.11
N PRO A 71 -8.38 -6.42 9.30
CA PRO A 71 -7.69 -7.12 8.22
C PRO A 71 -7.20 -6.13 7.14
N PRO A 72 -6.13 -6.44 6.38
CA PRO A 72 -5.54 -5.55 5.39
C PRO A 72 -6.55 -4.94 4.42
N SER A 73 -7.46 -5.77 3.90
CA SER A 73 -8.49 -5.35 2.93
C SER A 73 -9.50 -4.31 3.46
N ARG A 74 -9.58 -4.14 4.78
CA ARG A 74 -10.52 -3.20 5.44
C ARG A 74 -9.83 -2.01 6.12
N ARG A 75 -8.50 -1.88 5.99
CA ARG A 75 -7.75 -0.75 6.55
C ARG A 75 -7.90 0.54 5.75
N GLY A 76 -8.27 0.44 4.48
CA GLY A 76 -8.39 1.61 3.59
C GLY A 76 -7.04 2.20 3.17
N LEU A 77 -5.96 1.44 3.31
CA LEU A 77 -4.60 1.86 2.95
C LEU A 77 -4.23 1.26 1.59
N GLY A 78 -3.70 2.10 0.68
CA GLY A 78 -3.02 1.64 -0.52
C GLY A 78 -1.59 1.23 -0.20
N ILE A 79 -1.10 0.16 -0.81
CA ILE A 79 0.30 -0.27 -0.66
C ILE A 79 0.89 -0.65 -2.01
N VAL A 80 2.12 -0.19 -2.25
CA VAL A 80 2.93 -0.59 -3.40
C VAL A 80 4.05 -1.49 -2.91
N PHE A 81 4.04 -2.76 -3.33
CA PHE A 81 5.09 -3.72 -2.98
C PHE A 81 6.35 -3.49 -3.83
N GLN A 82 7.50 -3.86 -3.31
CA GLN A 82 8.78 -3.78 -4.01
C GLN A 82 8.78 -4.60 -5.32
N SER A 83 8.07 -5.72 -5.35
CA SER A 83 7.87 -6.57 -6.55
C SER A 83 6.70 -6.10 -7.43
N TYR A 84 6.12 -4.92 -7.13
CA TYR A 84 4.92 -4.35 -7.76
C TYR A 84 3.65 -5.20 -7.57
N ALA A 85 3.76 -6.51 -7.41
CA ALA A 85 2.67 -7.48 -7.18
C ALA A 85 1.48 -7.29 -8.14
N LEU A 86 1.76 -7.06 -9.43
CA LEU A 86 0.73 -6.96 -10.46
C LEU A 86 0.16 -8.33 -10.79
N PHE A 87 -1.13 -8.38 -11.12
CA PHE A 87 -1.79 -9.58 -11.60
C PHE A 87 -1.34 -9.86 -13.05
N PRO A 88 -0.56 -10.92 -13.32
CA PRO A 88 0.06 -11.11 -14.64
C PRO A 88 -0.95 -11.48 -15.73
N HIS A 89 -2.12 -11.99 -15.35
CA HIS A 89 -3.22 -12.39 -16.22
C HIS A 89 -4.23 -11.28 -16.50
N MET A 90 -4.06 -10.11 -15.85
CA MET A 90 -4.88 -8.92 -16.03
C MET A 90 -4.13 -7.88 -16.85
N THR A 91 -4.86 -7.11 -17.65
CA THR A 91 -4.34 -5.92 -18.34
C THR A 91 -3.99 -4.80 -17.36
N VAL A 92 -3.39 -3.73 -17.84
CA VAL A 92 -3.11 -2.51 -17.06
C VAL A 92 -4.40 -1.93 -16.47
N ALA A 93 -5.43 -1.76 -17.32
CA ALA A 93 -6.70 -1.20 -16.88
C ALA A 93 -7.36 -2.10 -15.80
N GLU A 94 -7.38 -3.42 -16.00
CA GLU A 94 -7.92 -4.37 -15.03
C GLU A 94 -7.15 -4.37 -13.70
N ASN A 95 -5.82 -4.30 -13.74
CA ASN A 95 -4.98 -4.17 -12.55
C ASN A 95 -5.35 -2.93 -11.73
N ILE A 96 -5.50 -1.78 -12.38
CA ILE A 96 -5.82 -0.51 -11.72
C ILE A 96 -7.27 -0.54 -11.22
N ALA A 97 -8.20 -1.05 -12.01
CA ALA A 97 -9.63 -1.14 -11.67
C ALA A 97 -9.92 -2.13 -10.52
N PHE A 98 -9.04 -3.10 -10.26
CA PHE A 98 -9.30 -4.20 -9.34
C PHE A 98 -9.74 -3.75 -7.93
N GLY A 99 -9.04 -2.78 -7.35
CA GLY A 99 -9.39 -2.25 -6.03
C GLY A 99 -10.75 -1.55 -5.98
N LEU A 100 -11.12 -0.87 -7.06
CA LEU A 100 -12.42 -0.22 -7.21
C LEU A 100 -13.54 -1.25 -7.37
N GLU A 101 -13.28 -2.34 -8.10
CA GLU A 101 -14.20 -3.44 -8.28
C GLU A 101 -14.50 -4.17 -6.97
N MET A 102 -13.48 -4.47 -6.19
CA MET A 102 -13.62 -5.09 -4.87
C MET A 102 -14.40 -4.22 -3.87
N ARG A 103 -14.44 -2.91 -4.08
CA ARG A 103 -15.25 -1.95 -3.31
C ARG A 103 -16.67 -1.78 -3.84
N GLY A 104 -17.05 -2.49 -4.91
CA GLY A 104 -18.38 -2.42 -5.51
C GLY A 104 -18.66 -1.14 -6.28
N ILE A 105 -17.63 -0.41 -6.73
CA ILE A 105 -17.81 0.81 -7.53
C ILE A 105 -18.44 0.46 -8.88
N ALA A 106 -19.48 1.22 -9.25
CA ALA A 106 -20.20 1.03 -10.51
C ALA A 106 -19.25 1.09 -11.72
N ARG A 107 -19.54 0.28 -12.74
CA ARG A 107 -18.65 0.11 -13.91
C ARG A 107 -18.27 1.43 -14.58
N VAL A 108 -19.22 2.31 -14.83
CA VAL A 108 -18.98 3.59 -15.51
C VAL A 108 -18.01 4.47 -14.70
N GLU A 109 -18.23 4.57 -13.40
CA GLU A 109 -17.36 5.33 -12.50
C GLU A 109 -15.97 4.68 -12.37
N ARG A 110 -15.92 3.34 -12.29
CA ARG A 110 -14.67 2.59 -12.25
C ARG A 110 -13.81 2.82 -13.50
N GLU A 111 -14.42 2.76 -14.69
CA GLU A 111 -13.74 3.04 -15.96
C GLU A 111 -13.19 4.47 -15.99
N ALA A 112 -13.99 5.47 -15.60
CA ALA A 112 -13.55 6.87 -15.55
C ALA A 112 -12.37 7.07 -14.60
N ARG A 113 -12.45 6.58 -13.36
CA ARG A 113 -11.37 6.68 -12.37
C ARG A 113 -10.10 5.94 -12.80
N THR A 114 -10.26 4.79 -13.47
CA THR A 114 -9.12 4.03 -14.01
C THR A 114 -8.37 4.82 -15.07
N LEU A 115 -9.09 5.45 -16.01
CA LEU A 115 -8.47 6.29 -17.05
C LEU A 115 -7.78 7.51 -16.45
N GLU A 116 -8.40 8.18 -15.48
CA GLU A 116 -7.80 9.30 -14.75
C GLU A 116 -6.50 8.88 -14.05
N ALA A 117 -6.52 7.78 -13.31
CA ALA A 117 -5.32 7.25 -12.65
C ALA A 117 -4.21 6.91 -13.65
N MET A 118 -4.56 6.36 -14.82
CA MET A 118 -3.61 6.08 -15.89
C MET A 118 -2.99 7.36 -16.47
N GLU A 119 -3.77 8.42 -16.64
CA GLU A 119 -3.24 9.72 -17.11
C GLU A 119 -2.27 10.33 -16.09
N LEU A 120 -2.62 10.31 -14.78
CA LEU A 120 -1.78 10.83 -13.70
C LEU A 120 -0.38 10.19 -13.67
N VAL A 121 -0.28 8.90 -14.00
CA VAL A 121 1.01 8.18 -14.01
C VAL A 121 1.64 8.08 -15.41
N GLY A 122 1.10 8.76 -16.42
CA GLY A 122 1.64 8.78 -17.80
C GLY A 122 1.55 7.43 -18.51
N LEU A 123 0.45 6.70 -18.32
CA LEU A 123 0.18 5.41 -18.97
C LEU A 123 -1.00 5.47 -19.97
N LYS A 124 -1.31 6.65 -20.51
CA LYS A 124 -2.33 6.80 -21.55
C LYS A 124 -2.04 5.89 -22.74
N GLY A 125 -3.03 5.15 -23.20
CA GLY A 125 -2.90 4.21 -24.34
C GLY A 125 -2.29 2.84 -23.98
N PHE A 126 -2.14 2.52 -22.68
CA PHE A 126 -1.61 1.23 -22.21
C PHE A 126 -2.69 0.30 -21.66
N SER A 127 -3.97 0.65 -21.75
CA SER A 127 -5.10 -0.05 -21.12
C SER A 127 -5.09 -1.56 -21.35
N ASP A 128 -4.86 -1.99 -22.59
CA ASP A 128 -4.96 -3.40 -23.01
C ASP A 128 -3.63 -4.17 -22.90
N ARG A 129 -2.57 -3.49 -22.42
CA ARG A 129 -1.26 -4.16 -22.25
C ARG A 129 -1.24 -5.03 -21.00
N TYR A 130 -0.52 -6.13 -21.08
CA TYR A 130 -0.25 -7.00 -19.95
C TYR A 130 1.08 -6.63 -19.29
N PRO A 131 1.23 -6.83 -17.94
CA PRO A 131 2.46 -6.51 -17.22
C PRO A 131 3.74 -7.10 -17.85
N ARG A 132 3.69 -8.32 -18.37
CA ARG A 132 4.81 -8.98 -19.04
C ARG A 132 5.36 -8.25 -20.27
N ARG A 133 4.60 -7.32 -20.86
CA ARG A 133 5.00 -6.52 -22.02
C ARG A 133 5.39 -5.08 -21.62
N MET A 134 5.68 -4.87 -20.35
CA MET A 134 5.99 -3.55 -19.81
C MET A 134 7.37 -3.54 -19.17
N SER A 135 8.07 -2.39 -19.25
CA SER A 135 9.30 -2.18 -18.49
C SER A 135 9.03 -2.12 -16.99
N GLY A 136 10.07 -2.36 -16.15
CA GLY A 136 9.94 -2.28 -14.70
C GLY A 136 9.38 -0.94 -14.22
N GLY A 137 9.84 0.18 -14.78
CA GLY A 137 9.31 1.50 -14.44
C GLY A 137 7.85 1.71 -14.87
N GLN A 138 7.40 1.08 -15.96
CA GLN A 138 6.00 1.08 -16.34
C GLN A 138 5.16 0.24 -15.37
N GLN A 139 5.63 -0.95 -14.98
CA GLN A 139 4.97 -1.80 -14.00
C GLN A 139 4.86 -1.10 -12.63
N GLN A 140 5.89 -0.37 -12.21
CA GLN A 140 5.86 0.43 -10.99
C GLN A 140 4.77 1.49 -11.04
N ARG A 141 4.61 2.19 -12.17
CA ARG A 141 3.55 3.19 -12.35
C ARG A 141 2.15 2.58 -12.35
N VAL A 142 1.97 1.37 -12.90
CA VAL A 142 0.71 0.62 -12.76
C VAL A 142 0.41 0.30 -11.30
N ALA A 143 1.41 -0.18 -10.54
CA ALA A 143 1.24 -0.48 -9.13
C ALA A 143 0.90 0.76 -8.30
N LEU A 144 1.50 1.91 -8.64
CA LEU A 144 1.18 3.20 -8.01
C LEU A 144 -0.26 3.64 -8.32
N ALA A 145 -0.69 3.54 -9.57
CA ALA A 145 -2.05 3.89 -9.98
C ALA A 145 -3.13 2.97 -9.38
N ARG A 146 -2.76 1.71 -9.07
CA ARG A 146 -3.65 0.73 -8.43
C ARG A 146 -3.83 0.99 -6.93
N ALA A 147 -2.81 1.54 -6.23
CA ALA A 147 -2.82 1.82 -4.79
C ALA A 147 -3.65 3.05 -4.44
#